data_68500c3c0ba71af12bc6f1623c560831
#
_entry.id   68500c3c0ba71af12bc6f1623c560831
#
_cell.length_a   1.000
_cell.length_b   1.000
_cell.length_c   1.000
_cell.angle_alpha   90.00
_cell.angle_beta   90.00
_cell.angle_gamma   90.00
#
_symmetry.space_group_name_H-M   'P 1'
#
loop_
_entity.id
_entity.type
_entity.pdbx_description
1 polymer ?
#
loop_
_entity_poly.entity_id
_entity_poly.type
_entity_poly.pdbx_seq_one_letter_code
_entity_poly.pdbx_strand_id
1 'polypeptide(L)'
;MSADRCLTALAILFLAVPAGSVEQAEPSYLPTQSAAQVLTVAREADATAGVVVLTEALAIKETGPKETVARFGETYAFSPAVFAVYRDEPTLITFRNLQPDDAHDFMLTDPHGTVLMKVDLPALKDTSYVFTFHRDGIFPFYCTIHQPAMSGQIIVLPPKDGG
;
A
#
# COMPACT_ATOMS: atom_id res chain seq x y z
N MET A 1 69.48 36.05 -18.97
CA MET A 1 68.28 35.84 -19.76
C MET A 1 67.55 34.69 -19.12
N SER A 2 66.59 34.98 -18.24
CA SER A 2 65.86 34.01 -17.45
C SER A 2 64.42 33.96 -18.03
N ALA A 3 63.98 32.79 -18.37
CA ALA A 3 62.66 32.57 -18.93
C ALA A 3 61.76 32.01 -17.79
N ASP A 4 60.86 32.85 -17.29
CA ASP A 4 59.82 32.45 -16.34
C ASP A 4 58.72 31.69 -17.06
N ARG A 5 58.55 30.44 -16.71
CA ARG A 5 57.40 29.60 -17.11
C ARG A 5 56.26 29.78 -16.12
N CYS A 6 55.24 30.51 -16.54
CA CYS A 6 54.01 30.64 -15.83
C CYS A 6 53.19 29.32 -15.99
N LEU A 7 53.05 28.51 -14.93
CA LEU A 7 52.15 27.36 -14.86
C LEU A 7 50.77 27.86 -14.44
N THR A 8 49.85 27.91 -15.39
CA THR A 8 48.41 28.10 -15.08
C THR A 8 47.81 26.78 -14.60
N ALA A 9 47.50 26.69 -13.33
CA ALA A 9 46.79 25.58 -12.76
C ALA A 9 45.27 25.71 -13.10
N LEU A 10 44.79 24.77 -13.89
CA LEU A 10 43.36 24.65 -14.23
C LEU A 10 42.66 23.94 -13.06
N ALA A 11 41.92 24.68 -12.23
CA ALA A 11 41.08 24.12 -11.15
C ALA A 11 39.81 23.53 -11.77
N ILE A 12 39.69 22.20 -11.75
CA ILE A 12 38.48 21.50 -12.16
C ILE A 12 37.53 21.50 -10.95
N LEU A 13 36.46 22.28 -11.06
CA LEU A 13 35.39 22.33 -10.05
C LEU A 13 34.47 21.12 -10.26
N PHE A 14 34.60 20.09 -9.39
CA PHE A 14 33.64 19.00 -9.33
C PHE A 14 32.37 19.49 -8.65
N LEU A 15 31.33 19.71 -9.42
CA LEU A 15 29.96 19.88 -8.93
C LEU A 15 29.49 18.53 -8.39
N ALA A 16 29.42 18.39 -7.07
CA ALA A 16 28.78 17.25 -6.43
C ALA A 16 27.28 17.33 -6.71
N VAL A 17 26.77 16.41 -7.54
CA VAL A 17 25.32 16.17 -7.69
C VAL A 17 24.84 15.57 -6.38
N PRO A 18 23.84 16.16 -5.69
CA PRO A 18 23.27 15.53 -4.52
C PRO A 18 22.67 14.18 -4.94
N ALA A 19 23.14 13.11 -4.32
CA ALA A 19 22.51 11.81 -4.44
C ALA A 19 21.09 11.95 -3.92
N GLY A 20 20.10 11.90 -4.82
CA GLY A 20 18.71 11.83 -4.46
C GLY A 20 18.56 10.63 -3.52
N SER A 21 18.04 10.85 -2.31
CA SER A 21 17.63 9.79 -1.41
C SER A 21 16.58 8.97 -2.14
N VAL A 22 16.94 7.76 -2.56
CA VAL A 22 15.98 6.75 -2.97
C VAL A 22 15.19 6.44 -1.71
N GLU A 23 13.97 6.95 -1.64
CA GLU A 23 13.01 6.60 -0.61
C GLU A 23 12.79 5.09 -0.71
N GLN A 24 13.41 4.35 0.20
CA GLN A 24 13.24 2.91 0.26
C GLN A 24 11.82 2.65 0.73
N ALA A 25 11.02 2.02 -0.13
CA ALA A 25 9.70 1.57 0.24
C ALA A 25 9.78 0.72 1.52
N GLU A 26 8.94 1.05 2.51
CA GLU A 26 8.85 0.28 3.75
C GLU A 26 8.56 -1.19 3.41
N PRO A 27 9.28 -2.13 4.03
CA PRO A 27 9.13 -3.54 3.70
C PRO A 27 7.73 -4.06 4.04
N SER A 28 7.25 -5.02 3.25
CA SER A 28 6.04 -5.77 3.59
C SER A 28 6.22 -6.53 4.89
N TYR A 29 5.22 -6.48 5.77
CA TYR A 29 5.17 -7.27 6.99
C TYR A 29 3.75 -7.75 7.31
N LEU A 30 3.66 -8.90 7.93
CA LEU A 30 2.42 -9.47 8.46
C LEU A 30 2.28 -9.13 9.95
N PRO A 31 1.08 -9.28 10.55
CA PRO A 31 0.85 -8.99 11.94
C PRO A 31 1.87 -9.67 12.86
N THR A 32 2.39 -8.91 13.80
CA THR A 32 3.29 -9.43 14.84
C THR A 32 2.51 -10.29 15.85
N GLN A 33 3.23 -11.03 16.69
CA GLN A 33 2.60 -11.85 17.73
C GLN A 33 1.76 -11.01 18.70
N SER A 34 2.10 -9.77 18.96
CA SER A 34 1.30 -8.84 19.77
C SER A 34 0.00 -8.40 19.08
N ALA A 35 -0.01 -8.33 17.76
CA ALA A 35 -1.21 -8.02 16.97
C ALA A 35 -2.12 -9.24 16.76
N ALA A 36 -1.66 -10.46 17.03
CA ALA A 36 -2.41 -11.69 16.82
C ALA A 36 -3.70 -11.79 17.68
N GLN A 37 -3.81 -11.02 18.76
CA GLN A 37 -5.05 -10.90 19.53
C GLN A 37 -6.13 -10.04 18.84
N VAL A 38 -5.76 -9.32 17.80
CA VAL A 38 -6.64 -8.45 17.01
C VAL A 38 -6.88 -9.04 15.64
N LEU A 39 -5.83 -9.55 15.00
CA LEU A 39 -5.86 -10.05 13.64
C LEU A 39 -4.82 -11.15 13.44
N THR A 40 -5.26 -12.28 12.90
CA THR A 40 -4.38 -13.34 12.36
C THR A 40 -4.42 -13.30 10.85
N VAL A 41 -3.27 -13.42 10.19
CA VAL A 41 -3.14 -13.45 8.73
C VAL A 41 -2.28 -14.64 8.31
N ALA A 42 -2.80 -15.44 7.38
CA ALA A 42 -2.11 -16.59 6.81
C ALA A 42 -2.11 -16.53 5.28
N ARG A 43 -1.04 -17.02 4.63
CA ARG A 43 -1.01 -17.12 3.17
C ARG A 43 -1.87 -18.27 2.66
N GLU A 44 -1.88 -19.36 3.40
CA GLU A 44 -2.60 -20.59 3.07
C GLU A 44 -3.33 -21.06 4.31
N ALA A 45 -4.65 -21.02 4.27
CA ALA A 45 -5.55 -21.53 5.30
C ALA A 45 -6.93 -21.73 4.66
N ASP A 46 -7.73 -22.59 5.27
CA ASP A 46 -9.14 -22.72 4.89
C ASP A 46 -9.88 -21.42 5.20
N ALA A 47 -10.66 -20.95 4.26
CA ALA A 47 -11.50 -19.77 4.40
C ALA A 47 -12.96 -20.13 4.14
N THR A 48 -13.85 -19.57 4.95
CA THR A 48 -15.31 -19.78 4.84
C THR A 48 -16.01 -18.65 4.10
N ALA A 49 -15.31 -17.53 3.91
CA ALA A 49 -15.78 -16.37 3.17
C ALA A 49 -14.66 -15.83 2.27
N GLY A 50 -15.02 -14.97 1.30
CA GLY A 50 -14.04 -14.36 0.41
C GLY A 50 -14.46 -12.98 -0.06
N VAL A 51 -13.48 -12.11 -0.25
CA VAL A 51 -13.63 -10.75 -0.81
C VAL A 51 -12.54 -10.55 -1.85
N VAL A 52 -12.89 -9.98 -3.01
CA VAL A 52 -11.92 -9.52 -3.99
C VAL A 52 -11.92 -8.00 -3.99
N VAL A 53 -10.74 -7.41 -3.81
CA VAL A 53 -10.51 -5.98 -3.82
C VAL A 53 -9.64 -5.63 -5.03
N LEU A 54 -10.15 -4.81 -5.92
CA LEU A 54 -9.43 -4.32 -7.09
C LEU A 54 -8.67 -3.04 -6.75
N THR A 55 -7.56 -2.79 -7.43
CA THR A 55 -7.00 -1.44 -7.54
C THR A 55 -7.46 -0.83 -8.86
N GLU A 56 -8.05 0.34 -8.81
CA GLU A 56 -8.62 1.01 -9.98
C GLU A 56 -7.98 2.39 -10.17
N ALA A 57 -7.63 2.73 -11.43
CA ALA A 57 -7.24 4.08 -11.79
C ALA A 57 -8.49 4.94 -11.98
N LEU A 58 -8.62 6.01 -11.21
CA LEU A 58 -9.70 6.99 -11.33
C LEU A 58 -9.35 8.11 -12.30
N ALA A 59 -8.12 8.60 -12.24
CA ALA A 59 -7.57 9.61 -13.15
C ALA A 59 -6.05 9.42 -13.24
N ILE A 60 -5.58 9.05 -14.40
CA ILE A 60 -4.17 8.87 -14.73
C ILE A 60 -3.82 9.60 -16.03
N LYS A 61 -2.54 9.69 -16.39
CA LYS A 61 -2.09 10.43 -17.60
C LYS A 61 -2.74 9.92 -18.88
N GLU A 62 -2.94 8.61 -18.98
CA GLU A 62 -3.49 7.91 -20.14
C GLU A 62 -5.01 8.03 -20.23
N THR A 63 -5.69 8.14 -19.07
CA THR A 63 -7.15 8.18 -18.97
C THR A 63 -7.62 9.11 -17.86
N GLY A 64 -8.80 9.72 -18.04
CA GLY A 64 -9.40 10.62 -17.06
C GLY A 64 -9.23 12.11 -17.38
N PRO A 65 -9.83 12.99 -16.56
CA PRO A 65 -9.77 14.43 -16.76
C PRO A 65 -8.36 14.97 -16.54
N LYS A 66 -7.76 15.60 -17.54
CA LYS A 66 -6.41 16.18 -17.46
C LYS A 66 -6.28 17.22 -16.35
N GLU A 67 -7.34 17.95 -16.08
CA GLU A 67 -7.42 18.95 -15.01
C GLU A 67 -7.31 18.30 -13.62
N THR A 68 -7.90 17.12 -13.45
CA THR A 68 -7.80 16.34 -12.22
C THR A 68 -6.36 15.88 -11.99
N VAL A 69 -5.74 15.29 -13.02
CA VAL A 69 -4.34 14.83 -12.94
C VAL A 69 -3.39 16.01 -12.70
N ALA A 70 -3.60 17.14 -13.39
CA ALA A 70 -2.77 18.34 -13.22
C ALA A 70 -2.86 18.94 -11.81
N ARG A 71 -4.04 18.82 -11.15
CA ARG A 71 -4.29 19.43 -9.83
C ARG A 71 -3.96 18.50 -8.68
N PHE A 72 -4.27 17.21 -8.79
CA PHE A 72 -4.22 16.24 -7.69
C PHE A 72 -3.19 15.13 -7.89
N GLY A 73 -2.56 15.07 -9.06
CA GLY A 73 -1.75 13.92 -9.47
C GLY A 73 -2.60 12.75 -9.96
N GLU A 74 -1.95 11.64 -10.23
CA GLU A 74 -2.61 10.39 -10.57
C GLU A 74 -3.36 9.86 -9.34
N THR A 75 -4.61 9.46 -9.57
CA THR A 75 -5.54 9.09 -8.50
C THR A 75 -6.04 7.68 -8.70
N TYR A 76 -5.85 6.86 -7.69
CA TYR A 76 -6.25 5.45 -7.65
C TYR A 76 -7.21 5.18 -6.49
N ALA A 77 -7.92 4.07 -6.55
CA ALA A 77 -8.81 3.62 -5.49
C ALA A 77 -8.78 2.11 -5.29
N PHE A 78 -9.15 1.67 -4.11
CA PHE A 78 -9.56 0.29 -3.86
C PHE A 78 -11.06 0.12 -4.17
N SER A 79 -11.43 -0.99 -4.80
CA SER A 79 -12.84 -1.31 -5.12
C SER A 79 -13.17 -2.77 -4.74
N PRO A 80 -14.05 -3.02 -3.74
CA PRO A 80 -14.71 -2.02 -2.90
C PRO A 80 -13.74 -1.36 -1.91
N ALA A 81 -13.96 -0.07 -1.63
CA ALA A 81 -13.23 0.66 -0.58
C ALA A 81 -13.78 0.38 0.84
N VAL A 82 -15.01 -0.13 0.94
CA VAL A 82 -15.64 -0.50 2.21
C VAL A 82 -16.32 -1.85 2.06
N PHE A 83 -15.99 -2.76 2.95
CA PHE A 83 -16.65 -4.08 3.02
C PHE A 83 -16.69 -4.59 4.46
N ALA A 84 -17.59 -5.55 4.70
CA ALA A 84 -17.77 -6.15 6.01
C ALA A 84 -17.30 -7.61 6.02
N VAL A 85 -16.73 -8.01 7.15
CA VAL A 85 -16.41 -9.40 7.50
C VAL A 85 -16.94 -9.70 8.90
N TYR A 86 -17.00 -10.96 9.29
CA TYR A 86 -17.41 -11.33 10.63
C TYR A 86 -16.20 -11.67 11.51
N ARG A 87 -16.28 -11.31 12.78
CA ARG A 87 -15.29 -11.69 13.77
C ARG A 87 -15.18 -13.23 13.85
N ASP A 88 -13.96 -13.70 13.97
CA ASP A 88 -13.58 -15.12 14.06
C ASP A 88 -13.98 -15.96 12.83
N GLU A 89 -14.38 -15.31 11.72
CA GLU A 89 -14.61 -15.96 10.41
C GLU A 89 -13.37 -15.83 9.52
N PRO A 90 -12.66 -16.94 9.23
CA PRO A 90 -11.55 -16.89 8.28
C PRO A 90 -12.03 -16.44 6.90
N THR A 91 -11.57 -15.28 6.44
CA THR A 91 -11.99 -14.65 5.19
C THR A 91 -10.79 -14.53 4.24
N LEU A 92 -10.87 -15.13 3.07
CA LEU A 92 -9.89 -14.93 1.99
C LEU A 92 -10.09 -13.53 1.40
N ILE A 93 -9.09 -12.66 1.52
CA ILE A 93 -9.06 -11.37 0.84
C ILE A 93 -8.03 -11.45 -0.27
N THR A 94 -8.49 -11.25 -1.49
CA THR A 94 -7.65 -11.21 -2.69
C THR A 94 -7.60 -9.78 -3.21
N PHE A 95 -6.43 -9.19 -3.18
CA PHE A 95 -6.15 -7.92 -3.83
C PHE A 95 -5.70 -8.18 -5.25
N ARG A 96 -6.37 -7.62 -6.23
CA ARG A 96 -6.01 -7.72 -7.64
C ARG A 96 -5.56 -6.35 -8.15
N ASN A 97 -4.27 -6.21 -8.40
CA ASN A 97 -3.77 -4.99 -9.00
C ASN A 97 -3.98 -5.03 -10.52
N LEU A 98 -4.84 -4.14 -11.02
CA LEU A 98 -5.18 -4.03 -12.43
C LEU A 98 -4.23 -3.10 -13.21
N GLN A 99 -3.33 -2.37 -12.52
CA GLN A 99 -2.42 -1.44 -13.16
C GLN A 99 -1.23 -2.17 -13.79
N PRO A 100 -0.89 -1.86 -15.06
CA PRO A 100 0.20 -2.56 -15.76
C PRO A 100 1.60 -2.09 -15.32
N ASP A 101 1.73 -0.86 -14.87
CA ASP A 101 2.97 -0.16 -14.61
C ASP A 101 3.07 0.44 -13.21
N ASP A 102 1.98 0.41 -12.42
CA ASP A 102 1.95 0.91 -11.06
C ASP A 102 1.84 -0.21 -10.02
N ALA A 103 2.78 -0.23 -9.09
CA ALA A 103 2.67 -1.01 -7.88
C ALA A 103 1.92 -0.20 -6.80
N HIS A 104 1.15 -0.91 -6.00
CA HIS A 104 0.47 -0.37 -4.82
C HIS A 104 0.90 -1.11 -3.57
N ASP A 105 0.42 -0.69 -2.43
CA ASP A 105 0.48 -1.45 -1.20
C ASP A 105 -0.87 -1.43 -0.47
N PHE A 106 -1.02 -2.35 0.46
CA PHE A 106 -2.15 -2.39 1.38
C PHE A 106 -1.60 -2.32 2.80
N MET A 107 -1.80 -1.19 3.46
CA MET A 107 -1.48 -1.01 4.86
C MET A 107 -2.77 -1.00 5.68
N LEU A 108 -2.88 -1.92 6.64
CA LEU A 108 -4.01 -2.06 7.53
C LEU A 108 -3.65 -1.53 8.92
N THR A 109 -4.54 -0.75 9.50
CA THR A 109 -4.41 -0.27 10.88
C THR A 109 -5.55 -0.78 11.77
N ASP A 110 -5.30 -0.80 13.08
CA ASP A 110 -6.37 -0.95 14.05
C ASP A 110 -7.21 0.35 14.16
N PRO A 111 -8.35 0.33 14.90
CA PRO A 111 -9.17 1.54 15.09
C PRO A 111 -8.46 2.71 15.78
N HIS A 112 -7.29 2.48 16.38
CA HIS A 112 -6.47 3.51 17.03
C HIS A 112 -5.32 4.02 16.15
N GLY A 113 -5.21 3.51 14.91
CA GLY A 113 -4.16 3.89 13.97
C GLY A 113 -2.86 3.11 14.12
N THR A 114 -2.82 2.06 14.96
CA THR A 114 -1.65 1.18 15.04
C THR A 114 -1.59 0.31 13.80
N VAL A 115 -0.45 0.30 13.12
CA VAL A 115 -0.27 -0.52 11.93
C VAL A 115 -0.24 -2.00 12.30
N LEU A 116 -1.13 -2.78 11.70
CA LEU A 116 -1.23 -4.23 11.89
C LEU A 116 -0.43 -5.00 10.85
N MET A 117 -0.50 -4.58 9.59
CA MET A 117 0.24 -5.21 8.49
C MET A 117 0.43 -4.26 7.31
N LYS A 118 1.41 -4.58 6.48
CA LYS A 118 1.62 -3.98 5.17
C LYS A 118 2.00 -5.05 4.18
N VAL A 119 1.41 -5.06 3.00
CA VAL A 119 1.78 -5.97 1.91
C VAL A 119 1.84 -5.23 0.59
N ASP A 120 2.82 -5.58 -0.23
CA ASP A 120 2.97 -5.03 -1.57
C ASP A 120 1.97 -5.69 -2.52
N LEU A 121 1.43 -4.87 -3.43
CA LEU A 121 0.51 -5.27 -4.48
C LEU A 121 1.19 -4.99 -5.84
N PRO A 122 2.03 -5.92 -6.34
CA PRO A 122 2.76 -5.70 -7.58
C PRO A 122 1.82 -5.55 -8.77
N ALA A 123 2.26 -4.81 -9.79
CA ALA A 123 1.54 -4.59 -11.03
C ALA A 123 1.06 -5.91 -11.66
N LEU A 124 -0.19 -5.96 -12.12
CA LEU A 124 -0.84 -7.11 -12.75
C LEU A 124 -0.76 -8.42 -11.96
N LYS A 125 -0.76 -8.35 -10.63
CA LYS A 125 -0.69 -9.51 -9.74
C LYS A 125 -1.88 -9.58 -8.79
N ASP A 126 -2.24 -10.81 -8.45
CA ASP A 126 -3.10 -11.11 -7.30
C ASP A 126 -2.21 -11.33 -6.07
N THR A 127 -2.63 -10.76 -4.95
CA THR A 127 -2.02 -10.96 -3.63
C THR A 127 -3.12 -11.38 -2.67
N SER A 128 -3.03 -12.58 -2.12
CA SER A 128 -4.10 -13.17 -1.31
C SER A 128 -3.61 -13.58 0.07
N TYR A 129 -4.44 -13.36 1.06
CA TYR A 129 -4.25 -13.83 2.43
C TYR A 129 -5.59 -14.19 3.05
N VAL A 130 -5.59 -15.11 4.00
CA VAL A 130 -6.75 -15.39 4.87
C VAL A 130 -6.62 -14.55 6.13
N PHE A 131 -7.61 -13.71 6.36
CA PHE A 131 -7.71 -12.80 7.51
C PHE A 131 -8.70 -13.40 8.52
N THR A 132 -8.32 -13.44 9.76
CA THR A 132 -9.25 -13.74 10.88
C THR A 132 -9.15 -12.61 11.88
N PHE A 133 -10.17 -11.77 11.94
CA PHE A 133 -10.27 -10.67 12.91
C PHE A 133 -10.83 -11.22 14.22
N HIS A 134 -10.17 -10.92 15.33
CA HIS A 134 -10.59 -11.35 16.67
C HIS A 134 -11.26 -10.24 17.50
N ARG A 135 -11.46 -9.07 16.90
CA ARG A 135 -12.11 -7.91 17.52
C ARG A 135 -13.04 -7.24 16.54
N ASP A 136 -14.21 -6.83 16.99
CA ASP A 136 -15.16 -6.01 16.23
C ASP A 136 -14.60 -4.59 16.06
N GLY A 137 -15.04 -3.90 15.04
CA GLY A 137 -14.69 -2.50 14.83
C GLY A 137 -14.48 -2.14 13.37
N ILE A 138 -13.99 -0.92 13.18
CA ILE A 138 -13.66 -0.38 11.87
C ILE A 138 -12.13 -0.36 11.75
N PHE A 139 -11.61 -1.07 10.77
CA PHE A 139 -10.19 -1.19 10.51
C PHE A 139 -9.85 -0.41 9.23
N PRO A 140 -9.27 0.78 9.34
CA PRO A 140 -8.85 1.56 8.19
C PRO A 140 -7.71 0.88 7.43
N PHE A 141 -7.73 0.99 6.11
CA PHE A 141 -6.62 0.61 5.26
C PHE A 141 -6.36 1.67 4.18
N TYR A 142 -5.14 1.69 3.66
CA TYR A 142 -4.74 2.63 2.62
C TYR A 142 -3.51 2.14 1.87
N CYS A 143 -3.30 2.69 0.67
CA CYS A 143 -2.04 2.60 -0.03
C CYS A 143 -1.13 3.74 0.44
N THR A 144 0.10 3.45 0.85
CA THR A 144 1.01 4.48 1.36
C THR A 144 1.51 5.43 0.27
N ILE A 145 1.47 4.98 -0.98
CA ILE A 145 1.98 5.70 -2.15
C ILE A 145 0.95 6.71 -2.69
N HIS A 146 -0.37 6.39 -2.59
CA HIS A 146 -1.44 7.13 -3.28
C HIS A 146 -2.48 7.73 -2.31
N GLN A 147 -1.99 8.36 -1.24
CA GLN A 147 -2.82 9.08 -0.28
C GLN A 147 -3.34 10.42 -0.85
N PRO A 148 -4.51 10.91 -0.40
CA PRO A 148 -5.49 10.28 0.51
C PRO A 148 -6.55 9.44 -0.23
N ALA A 149 -6.58 9.46 -1.56
CA ALA A 149 -7.68 8.90 -2.35
C ALA A 149 -7.77 7.36 -2.24
N MET A 150 -6.60 6.70 -2.25
CA MET A 150 -6.54 5.24 -2.21
C MET A 150 -6.58 4.74 -0.76
N SER A 151 -7.78 4.75 -0.19
CA SER A 151 -8.05 4.31 1.19
C SER A 151 -9.41 3.65 1.31
N GLY A 152 -9.63 2.93 2.43
CA GLY A 152 -10.88 2.25 2.69
C GLY A 152 -11.00 1.75 4.13
N GLN A 153 -12.01 0.91 4.37
CA GLN A 153 -12.32 0.38 5.70
C GLN A 153 -12.83 -1.05 5.62
N ILE A 154 -12.34 -1.90 6.51
CA ILE A 154 -12.95 -3.20 6.81
C ILE A 154 -13.82 -3.04 8.05
N ILE A 155 -15.11 -3.34 7.93
CA ILE A 155 -16.05 -3.34 9.06
C ILE A 155 -16.11 -4.77 9.59
N VAL A 156 -15.60 -5.00 10.80
CA VAL A 156 -15.68 -6.29 11.45
C VAL A 156 -16.94 -6.32 12.32
N LEU A 157 -17.88 -7.15 11.92
CA LEU A 157 -19.14 -7.38 12.61
C LEU A 157 -18.99 -8.45 13.70
N PRO A 158 -19.86 -8.47 14.72
CA PRO A 158 -19.93 -9.61 15.64
C PRO A 158 -20.04 -10.94 14.90
N PRO A 159 -19.65 -12.07 15.50
CA PRO A 159 -19.82 -13.38 14.89
C PRO A 159 -21.26 -13.57 14.40
N LYS A 160 -21.42 -14.29 13.29
CA LYS A 160 -22.76 -14.75 12.91
C LYS A 160 -23.30 -15.55 14.06
N ASP A 161 -24.48 -15.19 14.56
CA ASP A 161 -25.16 -15.97 15.59
C ASP A 161 -25.16 -17.42 15.12
N GLY A 162 -24.60 -18.28 15.98
CA GLY A 162 -24.43 -19.68 15.64
C GLY A 162 -25.81 -20.31 15.36
N GLY A 163 -25.97 -20.72 14.10
CA GLY A 163 -27.08 -21.60 13.75
C GLY A 163 -26.96 -22.94 14.46
#